data_71ed38873c3b2dc87c6f99ed99e8593a
#
_entry.id   71ed38873c3b2dc87c6f99ed99e8593a
#
_cell.length_a   1.000
_cell.length_b   1.000
_cell.length_c   1.000
_cell.angle_alpha   90.00
_cell.angle_beta   90.00
_cell.angle_gamma   90.00
#
_symmetry.space_group_name_H-M   'P 1'
#
loop_
_entity.id
_entity.type
_entity.pdbx_description
1 polymer ?
#
loop_
_entity_poly.entity_id
_entity_poly.type
_entity_poly.pdbx_seq_one_letter_code
_entity_poly.pdbx_strand_id
1 'polypeptide(L)'
;MKLVFLIGDAAVGKMTVGQELMKVTGLRLFHNHMTIEPVIEIFGFYRGKTISKIREVIFEEFASSDNYGLIFTYMWAFDQKSDWDYVQHVSESSKIRTQISIL
;
A
#
# COMPACT_ATOMS: atom_id res chain seq x y z
N MET A 1 2.16 -14.19 -1.28
CA MET A 1 2.41 -12.89 -1.92
C MET A 1 3.48 -12.13 -1.15
N LYS A 2 4.34 -11.45 -1.85
CA LYS A 2 5.30 -10.52 -1.25
C LYS A 2 4.73 -9.12 -1.28
N LEU A 3 4.76 -8.42 -0.15
CA LEU A 3 4.29 -7.03 -0.04
C LEU A 3 5.40 -6.15 0.48
N VAL A 4 5.76 -5.13 -0.27
CA VAL A 4 6.77 -4.15 0.12
C VAL A 4 6.05 -2.82 0.39
N PHE A 5 6.13 -2.34 1.62
CA PHE A 5 5.68 -1.00 1.98
C PHE A 5 6.81 -0.01 1.71
N LEU A 6 6.60 0.93 0.81
CA LEU A 6 7.46 2.11 0.67
C LEU A 6 6.86 3.24 1.49
N ILE A 7 7.54 3.61 2.57
CA ILE A 7 7.04 4.57 3.54
C ILE A 7 7.91 5.82 3.51
N GLY A 8 7.29 6.98 3.59
CA GLY A 8 7.98 8.26 3.64
C GLY A 8 7.03 9.43 3.36
N ASP A 9 7.55 10.64 3.46
CA ASP A 9 6.80 11.84 3.15
C ASP A 9 6.50 11.94 1.64
N ALA A 10 5.50 12.75 1.30
CA ALA A 10 5.12 12.98 -0.09
C ALA A 10 6.28 13.50 -0.96
N ALA A 11 7.23 14.22 -0.34
CA ALA A 11 8.34 14.87 -1.04
C ALA A 11 9.53 13.95 -1.33
N VAL A 12 9.55 12.70 -0.86
CA VAL A 12 10.74 11.83 -0.98
C VAL A 12 10.76 10.95 -2.24
N GLY A 13 9.82 11.15 -3.16
CA GLY A 13 9.86 10.45 -4.46
C GLY A 13 9.48 8.97 -4.42
N LYS A 14 8.55 8.57 -3.53
CA LYS A 14 8.10 7.19 -3.41
C LYS A 14 7.60 6.59 -4.72
N MET A 15 6.89 7.38 -5.53
CA MET A 15 6.36 6.93 -6.81
C MET A 15 7.50 6.55 -7.76
N THR A 16 8.53 7.38 -7.85
CA THR A 16 9.69 7.12 -8.71
C THR A 16 10.43 5.86 -8.26
N VAL A 17 10.70 5.73 -6.96
CA VAL A 17 11.36 4.55 -6.41
C VAL A 17 10.51 3.29 -6.66
N GLY A 18 9.20 3.38 -6.45
CA GLY A 18 8.29 2.26 -6.70
C GLY A 18 8.29 1.82 -8.16
N GLN A 19 8.28 2.77 -9.09
CA GLN A 19 8.34 2.46 -10.52
C GLN A 19 9.65 1.76 -10.92
N GLU A 20 10.77 2.21 -10.37
CA GLU A 20 12.06 1.57 -10.64
C GLU A 20 12.13 0.16 -10.04
N LEU A 21 11.63 -0.04 -8.83
CA LEU A 21 11.55 -1.37 -8.22
C LEU A 21 10.66 -2.31 -9.01
N MET A 22 9.54 -1.81 -9.53
CA MET A 22 8.64 -2.62 -10.35
C MET A 22 9.36 -3.17 -11.59
N LYS A 23 10.22 -2.37 -12.21
CA LYS A 23 10.97 -2.77 -13.41
C LYS A 23 11.96 -3.91 -13.14
N VAL A 24 12.56 -3.94 -11.95
CA VAL A 24 13.65 -4.88 -11.65
C VAL A 24 13.21 -6.08 -10.81
N THR A 25 12.05 -6.04 -10.17
CA THR A 25 11.62 -7.09 -9.25
C THR A 25 10.44 -7.91 -9.73
N GLY A 26 9.70 -7.46 -10.72
CA GLY A 26 8.44 -8.08 -11.12
C GLY A 26 7.27 -7.83 -10.16
N LEU A 27 7.47 -7.02 -9.13
CA LEU A 27 6.40 -6.59 -8.24
C LEU A 27 5.53 -5.55 -8.94
N ARG A 28 4.22 -5.54 -8.65
CA ARG A 28 3.29 -4.56 -9.21
C ARG A 28 3.19 -3.37 -8.30
N LEU A 29 3.14 -2.16 -8.87
CA LEU A 29 3.02 -0.93 -8.08
C LEU A 29 1.57 -0.65 -7.72
N PHE A 30 1.32 -0.51 -6.42
CA PHE A 30 0.04 -0.07 -5.87
C PHE A 30 0.30 1.24 -5.11
N HIS A 31 0.13 2.35 -5.81
CA HIS A 31 0.28 3.68 -5.22
C HIS A 31 -0.95 4.01 -4.36
N ASN A 32 -0.76 4.59 -3.18
CA ASN A 32 -1.88 4.84 -2.27
C ASN A 32 -2.98 5.74 -2.87
N HIS A 33 -2.63 6.65 -3.78
CA HIS A 33 -3.62 7.50 -4.46
C HIS A 33 -4.54 6.71 -5.39
N MET A 34 -4.19 5.51 -5.77
CA MET A 34 -5.07 4.65 -6.58
C MET A 34 -6.37 4.28 -5.86
N THR A 35 -6.42 4.38 -4.53
CA THR A 35 -7.63 4.17 -3.76
C THR A 35 -8.23 5.46 -3.22
N ILE A 36 -7.40 6.48 -2.98
CA ILE A 36 -7.84 7.76 -2.43
C ILE A 36 -8.61 8.57 -3.46
N GLU A 37 -8.05 8.76 -4.66
CA GLU A 37 -8.65 9.63 -5.68
C GLU A 37 -10.03 9.17 -6.14
N PRO A 38 -10.28 7.90 -6.47
CA PRO A 38 -11.63 7.47 -6.85
C PRO A 38 -12.66 7.71 -5.74
N VAL A 39 -12.28 7.51 -4.49
CA VAL A 39 -13.19 7.73 -3.36
C VAL A 39 -13.55 9.20 -3.24
N ILE A 40 -12.58 10.10 -3.33
CA ILE A 40 -12.83 11.54 -3.28
C ILE A 40 -13.72 11.96 -4.47
N GLU A 41 -13.46 11.44 -5.64
CA GLU A 41 -14.23 11.79 -6.84
C GLU A 41 -15.67 11.33 -6.75
N ILE A 42 -15.91 10.10 -6.28
CA ILE A 42 -17.25 9.52 -6.21
C ILE A 42 -18.05 10.14 -5.07
N PHE A 43 -17.46 10.30 -3.89
CA PHE A 43 -18.16 10.76 -2.69
C PHE A 43 -18.09 12.27 -2.49
N GLY A 44 -17.19 12.97 -3.18
CA GLY A 44 -16.97 14.40 -3.01
C GLY A 44 -16.10 14.77 -1.81
N PHE A 45 -15.62 13.80 -1.04
CA PHE A 45 -14.76 14.03 0.12
C PHE A 45 -14.00 12.75 0.50
N TYR A 46 -12.93 12.91 1.31
CA TYR A 46 -12.11 11.81 1.79
C TYR A 46 -12.90 10.92 2.78
N ARG A 47 -12.89 9.62 2.54
CA ARG A 47 -13.55 8.64 3.42
C ARG A 47 -12.57 7.51 3.75
N GLY A 48 -11.92 7.62 4.91
CA GLY A 48 -10.89 6.68 5.33
C GLY A 48 -11.37 5.23 5.46
N LYS A 49 -12.58 5.02 5.97
CA LYS A 49 -13.14 3.66 6.09
C LYS A 49 -13.36 3.00 4.73
N THR A 50 -13.84 3.76 3.76
CA THR A 50 -14.07 3.25 2.40
C THR A 50 -12.73 2.91 1.74
N ILE A 51 -11.74 3.78 1.87
CA ILE A 51 -10.40 3.57 1.34
C ILE A 51 -9.78 2.31 1.95
N SER A 52 -9.87 2.14 3.26
CA SER A 52 -9.33 0.97 3.95
C SER A 52 -9.98 -0.34 3.47
N LYS A 53 -11.29 -0.33 3.26
CA LYS A 53 -12.00 -1.51 2.74
C LYS A 53 -11.54 -1.87 1.33
N ILE A 54 -11.37 -0.89 0.46
CA ILE A 54 -10.89 -1.13 -0.90
C ILE A 54 -9.47 -1.71 -0.87
N ARG A 55 -8.58 -1.16 -0.07
CA ARG A 55 -7.22 -1.67 0.08
C ARG A 55 -7.21 -3.10 0.59
N GLU A 56 -8.02 -3.41 1.58
CA GLU A 56 -8.12 -4.75 2.15
C GLU A 56 -8.57 -5.77 1.11
N VAL A 57 -9.57 -5.44 0.31
CA VAL A 57 -10.03 -6.30 -0.78
C VAL A 57 -8.91 -6.53 -1.80
N ILE A 58 -8.19 -5.48 -2.20
CA ILE A 58 -7.09 -5.60 -3.15
C ILE A 58 -5.99 -6.51 -2.59
N PHE A 59 -5.59 -6.33 -1.34
CA PHE A 59 -4.56 -7.15 -0.72
C PHE A 59 -4.98 -8.63 -0.64
N GLU A 60 -6.22 -8.90 -0.23
CA GLU A 60 -6.73 -10.27 -0.13
C GLU A 60 -6.81 -10.96 -1.50
N GLU A 61 -7.39 -10.28 -2.49
CA GLU A 61 -7.54 -10.83 -3.83
C GLU A 61 -6.19 -11.02 -4.51
N PHE A 62 -5.28 -10.08 -4.34
CA PHE A 62 -3.94 -10.18 -4.91
C PHE A 62 -3.16 -11.33 -4.26
N ALA A 63 -3.28 -11.50 -2.95
CA ALA A 63 -2.62 -12.60 -2.22
C ALA A 63 -3.14 -13.97 -2.65
N SER A 64 -4.39 -14.05 -3.10
CA SER A 64 -5.01 -15.28 -3.59
C SER A 64 -4.77 -15.51 -5.09
N SER A 65 -4.14 -14.56 -5.78
CA SER A 65 -3.80 -14.67 -7.20
C SER A 65 -2.43 -15.31 -7.40
N ASP A 66 -2.09 -15.56 -8.65
CA ASP A 66 -0.77 -16.08 -9.05
C ASP A 66 0.29 -14.98 -9.16
N ASN A 67 -0.06 -13.73 -8.87
CA ASN A 67 0.89 -12.63 -8.93
C ASN A 67 1.92 -12.72 -7.81
N TYR A 68 3.16 -12.32 -8.12
CA TYR A 68 4.29 -12.44 -7.20
C TYR A 68 4.14 -11.52 -5.99
N GLY A 69 3.80 -10.25 -6.18
CA GLY A 69 3.67 -9.32 -5.08
C GLY A 69 3.39 -7.88 -5.50
N LEU A 70 3.25 -7.04 -4.49
CA LEU A 70 2.93 -5.62 -4.62
C LEU A 70 3.98 -4.75 -3.96
N ILE A 71 4.18 -3.56 -4.53
CA ILE A 71 4.85 -2.43 -3.88
C ILE A 71 3.75 -1.43 -3.53
N PHE A 72 3.49 -1.23 -2.24
CA PHE A 72 2.49 -0.27 -1.78
C PHE A 72 3.17 0.98 -1.23
N THR A 73 2.90 2.13 -1.84
CA THR A 73 3.43 3.40 -1.34
C THR A 73 2.46 3.96 -0.30
N TYR A 74 3.00 4.37 0.84
CA TYR A 74 2.20 4.81 1.97
C TYR A 74 2.88 5.99 2.65
N MET A 75 2.13 7.07 2.87
CA MET A 75 2.62 8.21 3.64
C MET A 75 2.33 7.94 5.11
N TRP A 76 3.38 7.74 5.90
CA TRP A 76 3.29 7.31 7.29
C TRP A 76 3.80 8.40 8.22
N ALA A 77 2.95 8.82 9.16
CA ALA A 77 3.35 9.62 10.28
C ALA A 77 3.72 8.69 11.44
N PHE A 78 5.00 8.56 11.74
CA PHE A 78 5.51 7.59 12.72
C PHE A 78 4.95 7.75 14.13
N ASP A 79 4.44 8.92 14.46
CA ASP A 79 3.80 9.22 15.75
C ASP A 79 2.33 8.82 15.80
N GLN A 80 1.76 8.29 14.71
CA GLN A 80 0.36 7.87 14.64
C GLN A 80 0.22 6.38 14.90
N LYS A 81 -0.42 6.03 16.01
CA LYS A 81 -0.66 4.64 16.37
C LYS A 81 -1.46 3.90 15.30
N SER A 82 -2.40 4.57 14.65
CA SER A 82 -3.23 3.97 13.60
C SER A 82 -2.40 3.44 12.42
N ASP A 83 -1.28 4.10 12.09
CA ASP A 83 -0.41 3.65 11.01
C ASP A 83 0.34 2.37 11.39
N TRP A 84 0.82 2.27 12.63
CA TRP A 84 1.43 1.06 13.15
C TRP A 84 0.45 -0.09 13.19
N ASP A 85 -0.77 0.16 13.67
CA ASP A 85 -1.83 -0.84 13.73
C ASP A 85 -2.20 -1.34 12.34
N TYR A 86 -2.25 -0.46 11.35
CA TYR A 86 -2.54 -0.84 9.97
C TYR A 86 -1.48 -1.76 9.39
N VAL A 87 -0.20 -1.41 9.53
CA VAL A 87 0.91 -2.23 9.03
C VAL A 87 0.91 -3.58 9.73
N GLN A 88 0.70 -3.61 11.05
CA GLN A 88 0.63 -4.84 11.81
C GLN A 88 -0.53 -5.73 11.34
N HIS A 89 -1.70 -5.15 11.12
CA HIS A 89 -2.87 -5.88 10.64
C HIS A 89 -2.60 -6.56 9.29
N VAL A 90 -2.03 -5.84 8.35
CA VAL A 90 -1.68 -6.40 7.04
C VAL A 90 -0.61 -7.50 7.17
N SER A 91 0.38 -7.28 8.04
CA SER A 91 1.49 -8.23 8.25
C SER A 91 1.07 -9.56 8.90
N GLU A 92 -0.06 -9.60 9.59
CA GLU A 92 -0.57 -10.80 10.26
C GLU A 92 -1.11 -11.85 9.30
N SER A 93 -1.40 -11.50 8.06
CA SER A 93 -1.89 -12.47 7.09
C SER A 93 -0.81 -13.49 6.74
N SER A 94 -1.13 -14.78 6.89
CA SER A 94 -0.20 -15.87 6.55
C SER A 94 0.11 -15.95 5.06
N LYS A 95 -0.72 -15.35 4.21
CA LYS A 95 -0.56 -15.34 2.75
C LYS A 95 0.34 -14.19 2.27
N ILE A 96 0.72 -13.27 3.18
CA ILE A 96 1.45 -12.06 2.83
C ILE A 96 2.77 -12.03 3.60
N ARG A 97 3.88 -11.94 2.88
CA ARG A 97 5.21 -11.67 3.45
C ARG A 97 5.50 -10.19 3.28
N THR A 98 5.60 -9.48 4.38
CA THR A 98 5.73 -8.03 4.39
C THR A 98 7.17 -7.60 4.61
N GLN A 99 7.61 -6.62 3.81
CA GLN A 99 8.87 -5.92 3.98
C GLN A 99 8.58 -4.42 4.02
N ILE A 100 9.22 -3.71 4.95
CA ILE A 100 9.07 -2.26 5.10
C ILE A 100 10.35 -1.58 4.66
N SER A 101 10.24 -0.62 3.76
CA SER A 101 11.35 0.22 3.34
C SER A 101 10.99 1.68 3.60
N ILE A 102 11.82 2.36 4.38
CA ILE A 102 11.61 3.76 4.77
C ILE A 102 12.51 4.64 3.91
N LEU A 103 11.92 5.62 3.27
CA LEU A 103 12.63 6.60 2.44
C LEU A 103 12.86 7.92 3.17
#